data_f1a16d5e18f29bfc982ca94cfde74f38
#
_entry.id   f1a16d5e18f29bfc982ca94cfde74f38
#
_cell.length_a   1.000
_cell.length_b   1.000
_cell.length_c   1.000
_cell.angle_alpha   90.00
_cell.angle_beta   90.00
_cell.angle_gamma   90.00
#
_symmetry.space_group_name_H-M   'P 1'
#
loop_
_entity.id
_entity.type
_entity.pdbx_description
1 polymer ?
#
loop_
_entity_poly.entity_id
_entity_poly.type
_entity_poly.pdbx_seq_one_letter_code
_entity_poly.pdbx_strand_id
1 'polypeptide(L)'
;YTTSCTTLNSPTNGATNVPINSGISWNESLGACGYFVSIGTTPGGTNIANNVNVVDATNYNLGVNFPANTEIYITITPYFQTGTALVCSSESFTTSATTVLPDCTTISFPTLSATDVPVDSNITWNPSLNATGYFISIGTTPGGTDIENMLDVGNATIYDPVNDFAGGVQIYVTIIPYNNLGNAIGCAEESFTTF
;
A
#
# COMPACT_ATOMS: atom_id res chain seq x y z
N TYR A 1 23.10 -10.12 27.22
CA TYR A 1 22.95 -10.02 25.74
C TYR A 1 23.05 -8.55 25.36
N THR A 2 23.92 -8.20 24.41
CA THR A 2 23.99 -6.84 23.87
C THR A 2 22.84 -6.68 22.87
N THR A 3 21.93 -5.75 23.14
CA THR A 3 20.90 -5.38 22.18
C THR A 3 21.55 -4.74 20.94
N SER A 4 21.30 -5.26 19.75
CA SER A 4 21.88 -4.76 18.50
C SER A 4 20.81 -4.57 17.44
N CYS A 5 21.00 -3.56 16.59
CA CYS A 5 20.21 -3.39 15.38
C CYS A 5 20.49 -4.55 14.41
N THR A 6 19.55 -4.80 13.53
CA THR A 6 19.68 -5.77 12.44
C THR A 6 19.91 -5.07 11.10
N THR A 7 20.25 -5.84 10.08
CA THR A 7 20.52 -5.36 8.73
C THR A 7 19.60 -6.04 7.71
N LEU A 8 19.28 -5.33 6.62
CA LEU A 8 18.54 -5.89 5.50
C LEU A 8 19.28 -7.07 4.88
N ASN A 9 18.53 -8.14 4.59
CA ASN A 9 18.98 -9.31 3.87
C ASN A 9 18.51 -9.26 2.41
N SER A 10 17.24 -8.88 2.18
CA SER A 10 16.67 -8.69 0.84
C SER A 10 15.58 -7.63 0.88
N PRO A 11 15.62 -6.62 -0.02
CA PRO A 11 16.77 -6.22 -0.83
C PRO A 11 17.97 -5.88 0.06
N THR A 12 19.19 -6.06 -0.44
CA THR A 12 20.38 -5.66 0.31
C THR A 12 20.51 -4.14 0.37
N ASN A 13 21.15 -3.62 1.42
CA ASN A 13 21.42 -2.19 1.53
C ASN A 13 22.21 -1.68 0.31
N GLY A 14 21.73 -0.58 -0.31
CA GLY A 14 22.29 0.01 -1.53
C GLY A 14 21.88 -0.70 -2.82
N ALA A 15 21.01 -1.73 -2.79
CA ALA A 15 20.52 -2.39 -4.01
C ALA A 15 19.81 -1.40 -4.93
N THR A 16 19.96 -1.58 -6.24
CA THR A 16 19.29 -0.79 -7.28
C THR A 16 18.44 -1.68 -8.18
N ASN A 17 17.51 -1.07 -8.93
CA ASN A 17 16.57 -1.78 -9.80
C ASN A 17 15.75 -2.86 -9.07
N VAL A 18 15.43 -2.63 -7.82
CA VAL A 18 14.59 -3.52 -7.02
C VAL A 18 13.15 -3.47 -7.55
N PRO A 19 12.51 -4.60 -7.83
CA PRO A 19 11.11 -4.61 -8.27
C PRO A 19 10.20 -3.88 -7.27
N ILE A 20 9.27 -3.07 -7.78
CA ILE A 20 8.38 -2.26 -6.93
C ILE A 20 7.48 -3.08 -6.01
N ASN A 21 7.21 -4.33 -6.34
CA ASN A 21 6.41 -5.28 -5.57
C ASN A 21 7.24 -6.17 -4.63
N SER A 22 8.51 -5.85 -4.41
CA SER A 22 9.37 -6.64 -3.52
C SER A 22 8.91 -6.60 -2.07
N GLY A 23 8.92 -7.75 -1.40
CA GLY A 23 8.95 -7.80 0.05
C GLY A 23 10.34 -7.43 0.59
N ILE A 24 10.42 -7.17 1.88
CA ILE A 24 11.68 -6.94 2.58
C ILE A 24 11.95 -8.07 3.58
N SER A 25 13.21 -8.40 3.79
CA SER A 25 13.65 -9.32 4.84
C SER A 25 14.95 -8.84 5.48
N TRP A 26 15.22 -9.28 6.69
CA TRP A 26 16.39 -8.89 7.46
C TRP A 26 16.98 -10.05 8.25
N ASN A 27 18.18 -9.85 8.74
CA ASN A 27 18.85 -10.83 9.56
C ASN A 27 18.25 -10.87 10.98
N GLU A 28 18.17 -12.03 11.57
CA GLU A 28 17.73 -12.17 12.95
C GLU A 28 18.67 -11.43 13.92
N SER A 29 18.10 -10.68 14.86
CA SER A 29 18.85 -10.09 15.97
C SER A 29 18.78 -11.03 17.17
N LEU A 30 19.92 -11.47 17.66
CA LEU A 30 20.00 -12.47 18.72
C LEU A 30 19.27 -12.01 19.99
N GLY A 31 18.29 -12.80 20.43
CA GLY A 31 17.50 -12.54 21.62
C GLY A 31 16.39 -11.51 21.44
N ALA A 32 16.13 -11.04 20.21
CA ALA A 32 14.97 -10.22 19.91
C ALA A 32 13.68 -11.01 20.16
N CYS A 33 12.68 -10.32 20.72
CA CYS A 33 11.32 -10.83 20.89
C CYS A 33 10.42 -10.44 19.71
N GLY A 34 10.91 -9.54 18.84
CA GLY A 34 10.22 -9.10 17.65
C GLY A 34 10.80 -7.82 17.10
N TYR A 35 10.10 -7.24 16.08
CA TYR A 35 10.61 -6.12 15.31
C TYR A 35 9.51 -5.11 15.03
N PHE A 36 9.90 -3.82 15.05
CA PHE A 36 9.13 -2.74 14.45
C PHE A 36 9.77 -2.34 13.13
N VAL A 37 8.93 -2.13 12.10
CA VAL A 37 9.36 -1.72 10.76
C VAL A 37 8.81 -0.34 10.45
N SER A 38 9.70 0.55 10.03
CA SER A 38 9.33 1.87 9.47
C SER A 38 9.91 2.00 8.07
N ILE A 39 9.12 2.55 7.14
CA ILE A 39 9.47 2.68 5.73
C ILE A 39 9.12 4.08 5.25
N GLY A 40 10.03 4.68 4.51
CA GLY A 40 9.80 6.01 3.94
C GLY A 40 10.63 6.29 2.70
N THR A 41 10.43 7.48 2.12
CA THR A 41 11.16 7.99 0.95
C THR A 41 12.28 8.97 1.32
N THR A 42 12.57 9.11 2.61
CA THR A 42 13.67 9.90 3.16
C THR A 42 14.33 9.13 4.31
N PRO A 43 15.60 9.40 4.66
CA PRO A 43 16.25 8.76 5.81
C PRO A 43 15.43 8.93 7.09
N GLY A 44 15.08 7.81 7.74
CA GLY A 44 14.21 7.78 8.93
C GLY A 44 12.74 8.13 8.67
N GLY A 45 12.34 8.30 7.41
CA GLY A 45 10.96 8.58 7.01
C GLY A 45 10.00 7.43 7.32
N THR A 46 8.72 7.78 7.52
CA THR A 46 7.66 6.85 7.90
C THR A 46 6.39 7.01 7.04
N ASN A 47 6.53 7.70 5.89
CA ASN A 47 5.39 8.05 5.03
C ASN A 47 4.82 6.86 4.24
N ILE A 48 5.48 5.70 4.23
CA ILE A 48 4.99 4.46 3.62
C ILE A 48 4.51 3.49 4.70
N ALA A 49 5.31 3.24 5.73
CA ALA A 49 4.92 2.44 6.89
C ALA A 49 5.51 3.06 8.16
N ASN A 50 4.72 3.14 9.23
CA ASN A 50 5.12 3.78 10.48
C ASN A 50 5.06 2.81 11.65
N ASN A 51 6.23 2.37 12.11
CA ASN A 51 6.41 1.58 13.32
C ASN A 51 5.51 0.33 13.39
N VAL A 52 5.39 -0.38 12.25
CA VAL A 52 4.56 -1.59 12.15
C VAL A 52 5.18 -2.69 12.98
N ASN A 53 4.43 -3.25 13.94
CA ASN A 53 4.88 -4.40 14.71
C ASN A 53 4.64 -5.69 13.91
N VAL A 54 5.71 -6.36 13.55
CA VAL A 54 5.67 -7.64 12.80
C VAL A 54 5.95 -8.85 13.69
N VAL A 55 5.88 -8.66 15.00
CA VAL A 55 6.16 -9.68 16.02
C VAL A 55 7.54 -10.29 15.78
N ASP A 56 7.69 -11.61 15.73
CA ASP A 56 8.94 -12.33 15.55
C ASP A 56 9.32 -12.62 14.08
N ALA A 57 8.54 -12.11 13.12
CA ALA A 57 8.84 -12.27 11.71
C ALA A 57 10.12 -11.50 11.32
N THR A 58 10.93 -12.08 10.45
CA THR A 58 12.14 -11.47 9.86
C THR A 58 11.92 -11.04 8.41
N ASN A 59 10.66 -10.87 8.03
CA ASN A 59 10.24 -10.35 6.73
C ASN A 59 8.97 -9.53 6.88
N TYR A 60 8.75 -8.64 5.92
CA TYR A 60 7.54 -7.83 5.83
C TYR A 60 7.18 -7.59 4.36
N ASN A 61 5.91 -7.80 4.04
CA ASN A 61 5.34 -7.44 2.74
C ASN A 61 4.36 -6.29 2.94
N LEU A 62 4.59 -5.21 2.24
CA LEU A 62 3.76 -4.00 2.34
C LEU A 62 2.32 -4.23 1.85
N GLY A 63 2.10 -5.23 0.97
CA GLY A 63 0.79 -5.49 0.36
C GLY A 63 0.43 -4.55 -0.78
N VAL A 64 1.22 -3.51 -1.00
CA VAL A 64 1.11 -2.55 -2.12
C VAL A 64 2.51 -2.33 -2.72
N ASN A 65 2.58 -1.74 -3.92
CA ASN A 65 3.85 -1.48 -4.57
C ASN A 65 4.58 -0.29 -3.92
N PHE A 66 5.91 -0.36 -3.90
CA PHE A 66 6.74 0.80 -3.62
C PHE A 66 6.65 1.82 -4.78
N PRO A 67 6.85 3.14 -4.52
CA PRO A 67 7.04 4.11 -5.58
C PRO A 67 8.17 3.68 -6.53
N ALA A 68 7.98 3.82 -7.84
CA ALA A 68 8.98 3.46 -8.83
C ALA A 68 10.13 4.49 -8.90
N ASN A 69 11.32 4.04 -9.31
CA ASN A 69 12.52 4.86 -9.47
C ASN A 69 12.80 5.74 -8.22
N THR A 70 12.56 5.18 -7.05
CA THR A 70 12.61 5.90 -5.76
C THR A 70 13.55 5.20 -4.81
N GLU A 71 14.35 5.96 -4.07
CA GLU A 71 15.12 5.42 -2.96
C GLU A 71 14.21 5.24 -1.75
N ILE A 72 14.12 3.99 -1.28
CA ILE A 72 13.28 3.59 -0.15
C ILE A 72 14.19 3.36 1.06
N TYR A 73 13.84 3.98 2.16
CA TYR A 73 14.57 3.89 3.44
C TYR A 73 13.79 3.00 4.40
N ILE A 74 14.48 2.01 4.97
CA ILE A 74 13.92 1.02 5.88
C ILE A 74 14.63 1.14 7.22
N THR A 75 13.86 1.29 8.29
CA THR A 75 14.38 1.20 9.66
C THR A 75 13.74 -0.01 10.34
N ILE A 76 14.57 -0.95 10.79
CA ILE A 76 14.13 -2.15 11.52
C ILE A 76 14.63 -2.02 12.94
N THR A 77 13.72 -1.98 13.90
CA THR A 77 14.04 -1.81 15.32
C THR A 77 13.65 -3.08 16.09
N PRO A 78 14.61 -3.93 16.47
CA PRO A 78 14.33 -5.07 17.33
C PRO A 78 13.84 -4.63 18.70
N TYR A 79 12.93 -5.36 19.32
CA TYR A 79 12.59 -5.20 20.72
C TYR A 79 12.89 -6.47 21.52
N PHE A 80 13.22 -6.28 22.78
CA PHE A 80 13.68 -7.32 23.71
C PHE A 80 12.83 -7.26 24.98
N GLN A 81 12.89 -8.31 25.82
CA GLN A 81 12.22 -8.29 27.13
C GLN A 81 12.65 -7.11 28.00
N THR A 82 13.86 -6.59 27.81
CA THR A 82 14.43 -5.45 28.54
C THR A 82 14.13 -4.10 27.87
N GLY A 83 13.41 -4.08 26.76
CA GLY A 83 13.09 -2.87 25.98
C GLY A 83 13.40 -2.99 24.50
N THR A 84 13.27 -1.87 23.75
CA THR A 84 13.65 -1.79 22.35
C THR A 84 15.16 -1.60 22.17
N ALA A 85 15.70 -1.99 21.00
CA ALA A 85 17.05 -1.58 20.63
C ALA A 85 17.14 -0.04 20.61
N LEU A 86 18.33 0.45 20.92
CA LEU A 86 18.67 1.87 20.75
C LEU A 86 18.47 2.28 19.29
N VAL A 87 18.42 3.57 19.00
CA VAL A 87 18.14 4.14 17.67
C VAL A 87 18.91 3.39 16.58
N CYS A 88 18.16 2.67 15.72
CA CYS A 88 18.71 1.98 14.56
C CYS A 88 18.71 2.92 13.35
N SER A 89 19.82 2.89 12.58
CA SER A 89 19.92 3.66 11.33
C SER A 89 19.07 3.02 10.23
N SER A 90 18.59 3.85 9.31
CA SER A 90 17.93 3.37 8.10
C SER A 90 18.97 2.76 7.14
N GLU A 91 18.57 1.68 6.49
CA GLU A 91 19.20 1.16 5.27
C GLU A 91 18.31 1.50 4.08
N SER A 92 18.85 1.49 2.85
CA SER A 92 18.07 1.88 1.67
C SER A 92 18.30 0.98 0.48
N PHE A 93 17.36 1.02 -0.44
CA PHE A 93 17.49 0.46 -1.79
C PHE A 93 16.73 1.35 -2.78
N THR A 94 17.08 1.28 -4.07
CA THR A 94 16.38 2.04 -5.13
C THR A 94 15.52 1.09 -5.94
N THR A 95 14.24 1.43 -6.08
CA THR A 95 13.28 0.67 -6.87
C THR A 95 13.52 0.83 -8.37
N SER A 96 13.11 -0.16 -9.16
CA SER A 96 13.17 -0.11 -10.62
C SER A 96 12.21 0.96 -11.16
N ALA A 97 12.56 1.53 -12.33
CA ALA A 97 11.61 2.29 -13.12
C ALA A 97 10.55 1.33 -13.68
N THR A 98 9.29 1.77 -13.71
CA THR A 98 8.26 1.05 -14.45
C THR A 98 8.49 1.25 -15.97
N THR A 99 8.31 0.20 -16.74
CA THR A 99 8.49 0.23 -18.21
C THR A 99 7.18 0.00 -18.96
N VAL A 100 6.09 -0.27 -18.24
CA VAL A 100 4.74 -0.52 -18.77
C VAL A 100 3.71 0.23 -17.92
N LEU A 101 2.57 0.55 -18.54
CA LEU A 101 1.41 1.07 -17.81
C LEU A 101 0.92 0.01 -16.81
N PRO A 102 0.23 0.43 -15.73
CA PRO A 102 -0.40 -0.53 -14.82
C PRO A 102 -1.52 -1.30 -15.52
N ASP A 103 -1.78 -2.50 -15.03
CA ASP A 103 -3.02 -3.21 -15.34
C ASP A 103 -4.20 -2.58 -14.59
N CYS A 104 -5.43 -2.77 -15.12
CA CYS A 104 -6.64 -2.43 -14.36
C CYS A 104 -6.78 -3.31 -13.13
N THR A 105 -7.49 -2.82 -12.13
CA THR A 105 -7.82 -3.57 -10.92
C THR A 105 -9.33 -3.77 -10.79
N THR A 106 -9.73 -4.60 -9.85
CA THR A 106 -11.13 -4.87 -9.50
C THR A 106 -11.39 -4.59 -8.03
N ILE A 107 -12.61 -4.18 -7.71
CA ILE A 107 -13.07 -4.01 -6.33
C ILE A 107 -13.08 -5.38 -5.64
N SER A 108 -12.52 -5.43 -4.43
CA SER A 108 -12.54 -6.60 -3.57
C SER A 108 -13.67 -6.53 -2.53
N PHE A 109 -14.06 -5.32 -2.12
CA PHE A 109 -15.20 -5.04 -1.27
C PHE A 109 -15.73 -3.61 -1.51
N PRO A 110 -17.07 -3.41 -1.61
CA PRO A 110 -18.10 -4.44 -1.77
C PRO A 110 -17.86 -5.27 -3.05
N THR A 111 -18.26 -6.55 -3.06
CA THR A 111 -18.07 -7.38 -4.26
C THR A 111 -18.95 -6.89 -5.43
N LEU A 112 -18.50 -7.14 -6.65
CA LEU A 112 -19.25 -6.77 -7.86
C LEU A 112 -20.73 -7.24 -7.78
N SER A 113 -21.64 -6.31 -8.04
CA SER A 113 -23.11 -6.52 -7.98
C SER A 113 -23.65 -6.92 -6.60
N ALA A 114 -22.89 -6.68 -5.51
CA ALA A 114 -23.41 -6.89 -4.17
C ALA A 114 -24.67 -6.05 -3.93
N THR A 115 -25.63 -6.59 -3.19
CA THR A 115 -26.83 -5.91 -2.70
C THR A 115 -26.77 -5.80 -1.18
N ASP A 116 -27.60 -4.95 -0.60
CA ASP A 116 -27.71 -4.74 0.84
C ASP A 116 -26.36 -4.37 1.49
N VAL A 117 -25.57 -3.54 0.79
CA VAL A 117 -24.30 -3.02 1.27
C VAL A 117 -24.57 -1.86 2.26
N PRO A 118 -23.98 -1.87 3.47
CA PRO A 118 -24.11 -0.77 4.43
C PRO A 118 -23.69 0.57 3.80
N VAL A 119 -24.45 1.63 4.11
CA VAL A 119 -24.19 2.97 3.56
C VAL A 119 -22.86 3.58 3.99
N ASP A 120 -22.31 3.14 5.12
CA ASP A 120 -21.03 3.53 5.71
C ASP A 120 -19.85 2.63 5.25
N SER A 121 -20.03 1.84 4.19
CA SER A 121 -19.01 0.89 3.73
C SER A 121 -17.84 1.60 3.05
N ASN A 122 -16.63 1.18 3.40
CA ASN A 122 -15.42 1.48 2.64
C ASN A 122 -15.40 0.73 1.31
N ILE A 123 -14.66 1.25 0.33
CA ILE A 123 -14.37 0.56 -0.92
C ILE A 123 -12.92 0.06 -0.87
N THR A 124 -12.70 -1.23 -1.13
CA THR A 124 -11.35 -1.81 -1.23
C THR A 124 -11.16 -2.49 -2.59
N TRP A 125 -9.93 -2.56 -3.05
CA TRP A 125 -9.56 -3.18 -4.33
C TRP A 125 -8.26 -3.94 -4.26
N ASN A 126 -8.03 -4.78 -5.27
CA ASN A 126 -6.80 -5.55 -5.37
C ASN A 126 -5.65 -4.67 -5.83
N PRO A 127 -4.43 -4.84 -5.30
CA PRO A 127 -3.26 -4.15 -5.83
C PRO A 127 -3.04 -4.48 -7.30
N SER A 128 -2.79 -3.43 -8.12
CA SER A 128 -2.45 -3.60 -9.54
C SER A 128 -0.95 -3.70 -9.74
N LEU A 129 -0.52 -4.61 -10.61
CA LEU A 129 0.88 -4.72 -11.00
C LEU A 129 1.35 -3.43 -11.71
N ASN A 130 2.54 -2.95 -11.39
CA ASN A 130 3.16 -1.72 -11.89
C ASN A 130 2.44 -0.42 -11.49
N ALA A 131 1.37 -0.44 -10.71
CA ALA A 131 0.75 0.76 -10.19
C ALA A 131 1.62 1.38 -9.06
N THR A 132 1.69 2.70 -9.06
CA THR A 132 2.29 3.50 -7.97
C THR A 132 1.24 4.36 -7.26
N GLY A 133 0.00 4.36 -7.78
CA GLY A 133 -1.14 5.03 -7.19
C GLY A 133 -2.44 4.72 -7.93
N TYR A 134 -3.54 5.25 -7.41
CA TYR A 134 -4.89 5.02 -7.92
C TYR A 134 -5.70 6.30 -7.91
N PHE A 135 -6.45 6.52 -9.00
CA PHE A 135 -7.58 7.43 -9.02
C PHE A 135 -8.86 6.65 -8.79
N ILE A 136 -9.80 7.21 -8.04
CA ILE A 136 -11.15 6.68 -7.84
C ILE A 136 -12.19 7.67 -8.34
N SER A 137 -13.19 7.18 -9.07
CA SER A 137 -14.40 7.90 -9.43
C SER A 137 -15.62 7.14 -8.94
N ILE A 138 -16.58 7.84 -8.37
CA ILE A 138 -17.79 7.26 -7.77
C ILE A 138 -18.99 8.09 -8.18
N GLY A 139 -20.07 7.41 -8.60
CA GLY A 139 -21.32 8.09 -8.95
C GLY A 139 -22.56 7.24 -8.70
N THR A 140 -23.74 7.88 -8.87
CA THR A 140 -25.05 7.25 -8.71
C THR A 140 -25.68 6.81 -10.04
N THR A 141 -24.96 7.03 -11.14
CA THR A 141 -25.36 6.62 -12.50
C THR A 141 -24.17 6.01 -13.22
N PRO A 142 -24.38 5.15 -14.24
CA PRO A 142 -23.27 4.62 -15.05
C PRO A 142 -22.42 5.76 -15.63
N GLY A 143 -21.10 5.70 -15.41
CA GLY A 143 -20.14 6.75 -15.79
C GLY A 143 -20.24 8.03 -14.95
N GLY A 144 -21.08 8.05 -13.93
CA GLY A 144 -21.27 9.20 -13.05
C GLY A 144 -20.06 9.46 -12.16
N THR A 145 -19.87 10.73 -11.79
CA THR A 145 -18.79 11.19 -10.91
C THR A 145 -19.33 12.22 -9.89
N ASP A 146 -20.60 12.08 -9.55
CA ASP A 146 -21.32 13.02 -8.68
C ASP A 146 -20.97 12.86 -7.19
N ILE A 147 -20.29 11.77 -6.81
CA ILE A 147 -19.76 11.55 -5.47
C ILE A 147 -18.25 11.84 -5.45
N GLU A 148 -17.48 11.20 -6.34
CA GLU A 148 -16.04 11.45 -6.47
C GLU A 148 -15.64 11.47 -7.96
N ASN A 149 -14.76 12.40 -8.32
CA ASN A 149 -14.28 12.56 -9.68
C ASN A 149 -12.75 12.51 -9.76
N MET A 150 -12.20 11.39 -10.19
CA MET A 150 -10.75 11.18 -10.36
C MET A 150 -9.95 11.60 -9.10
N LEU A 151 -10.48 11.29 -7.92
CA LEU A 151 -9.79 11.57 -6.66
C LEU A 151 -8.52 10.74 -6.59
N ASP A 152 -7.39 11.40 -6.41
CA ASP A 152 -6.10 10.72 -6.18
C ASP A 152 -6.04 10.24 -4.73
N VAL A 153 -6.01 8.93 -4.54
CA VAL A 153 -5.87 8.28 -3.23
C VAL A 153 -4.44 7.77 -2.97
N GLY A 154 -3.50 8.18 -3.82
CA GLY A 154 -2.11 7.72 -3.74
C GLY A 154 -2.01 6.21 -3.90
N ASN A 155 -1.09 5.59 -3.15
CA ASN A 155 -0.87 4.14 -3.22
C ASN A 155 -1.78 3.32 -2.27
N ALA A 156 -2.91 3.89 -1.83
CA ALA A 156 -3.88 3.17 -1.00
C ALA A 156 -4.67 2.16 -1.85
N THR A 157 -5.13 1.09 -1.22
CA THR A 157 -6.05 0.10 -1.80
C THR A 157 -7.38 0.03 -1.04
N ILE A 158 -7.66 1.09 -0.31
CA ILE A 158 -8.90 1.34 0.42
C ILE A 158 -9.25 2.81 0.33
N TYR A 159 -10.54 3.09 0.19
CA TYR A 159 -11.11 4.42 0.24
C TYR A 159 -12.31 4.42 1.19
N ASP A 160 -12.32 5.37 2.10
CA ASP A 160 -13.41 5.63 3.05
C ASP A 160 -14.11 6.93 2.61
N PRO A 161 -15.34 6.85 2.07
CA PRO A 161 -16.06 8.05 1.65
C PRO A 161 -16.30 9.01 2.83
N VAL A 162 -16.12 10.31 2.57
CA VAL A 162 -16.31 11.36 3.60
C VAL A 162 -17.74 11.40 4.14
N ASN A 163 -18.71 11.05 3.31
CA ASN A 163 -20.12 10.95 3.67
C ASN A 163 -20.65 9.57 3.31
N ASP A 164 -21.58 9.07 4.12
CA ASP A 164 -22.27 7.81 3.85
C ASP A 164 -22.98 7.88 2.47
N PHE A 165 -23.04 6.74 1.80
CA PHE A 165 -23.82 6.60 0.57
C PHE A 165 -25.31 6.75 0.85
N ALA A 166 -26.07 7.22 -0.14
CA ALA A 166 -27.53 7.19 -0.05
C ALA A 166 -28.03 5.73 0.02
N GLY A 167 -29.05 5.47 0.86
CA GLY A 167 -29.64 4.14 0.99
C GLY A 167 -30.51 3.76 -0.21
N GLY A 168 -30.51 2.49 -0.58
CA GLY A 168 -31.29 1.93 -1.69
C GLY A 168 -30.84 2.38 -3.07
N VAL A 169 -29.59 2.82 -3.23
CA VAL A 169 -29.05 3.37 -4.47
C VAL A 169 -27.96 2.47 -5.04
N GLN A 170 -27.93 2.33 -6.35
CA GLN A 170 -26.82 1.68 -7.04
C GLN A 170 -25.66 2.65 -7.14
N ILE A 171 -24.50 2.26 -6.63
CA ILE A 171 -23.24 3.00 -6.66
C ILE A 171 -22.34 2.42 -7.76
N TYR A 172 -21.81 3.28 -8.59
CA TYR A 172 -20.89 2.95 -9.68
C TYR A 172 -19.49 3.45 -9.33
N VAL A 173 -18.50 2.61 -9.50
CA VAL A 173 -17.13 2.89 -9.09
C VAL A 173 -16.17 2.51 -10.21
N THR A 174 -15.27 3.43 -10.56
CA THR A 174 -14.14 3.16 -11.45
C THR A 174 -12.82 3.44 -10.72
N ILE A 175 -11.94 2.46 -10.71
CA ILE A 175 -10.60 2.59 -10.16
C ILE A 175 -9.59 2.54 -11.30
N ILE A 176 -8.77 3.57 -11.40
CA ILE A 176 -7.77 3.73 -12.45
C ILE A 176 -6.38 3.73 -11.81
N PRO A 177 -5.66 2.59 -11.84
CA PRO A 177 -4.26 2.55 -11.43
C PRO A 177 -3.39 3.45 -12.31
N TYR A 178 -2.39 4.11 -11.75
CA TYR A 178 -1.43 4.90 -12.49
C TYR A 178 0.02 4.65 -12.06
N ASN A 179 0.96 5.02 -12.92
CA ASN A 179 2.39 5.10 -12.63
C ASN A 179 3.02 6.31 -13.36
N ASN A 180 4.36 6.42 -13.33
CA ASN A 180 5.10 7.50 -13.99
C ASN A 180 4.99 7.52 -15.53
N LEU A 181 4.47 6.48 -16.16
CA LEU A 181 4.20 6.41 -17.59
C LEU A 181 2.78 6.86 -17.93
N GLY A 182 1.86 6.79 -16.99
CA GLY A 182 0.46 7.19 -17.16
C GLY A 182 -0.53 6.26 -16.45
N ASN A 183 -1.79 6.41 -16.84
CA ASN A 183 -2.92 5.67 -16.28
C ASN A 183 -3.13 4.33 -17.00
N ALA A 184 -3.66 3.35 -16.27
CA ALA A 184 -4.22 2.13 -16.86
C ALA A 184 -5.31 2.48 -17.87
N ILE A 185 -5.42 1.69 -18.93
CA ILE A 185 -6.34 1.97 -20.05
C ILE A 185 -7.44 0.91 -20.08
N GLY A 186 -8.70 1.37 -20.23
CA GLY A 186 -9.85 0.50 -20.42
C GLY A 186 -10.33 -0.20 -19.15
N CYS A 187 -10.11 0.41 -17.99
CA CYS A 187 -10.59 -0.12 -16.72
C CYS A 187 -12.13 -0.11 -16.68
N ALA A 188 -12.70 -1.23 -16.28
CA ALA A 188 -14.14 -1.40 -16.20
C ALA A 188 -14.71 -0.67 -14.98
N GLU A 189 -15.90 -0.13 -15.14
CA GLU A 189 -16.73 0.32 -14.04
C GLU A 189 -17.38 -0.89 -13.35
N GLU A 190 -17.40 -0.88 -12.04
CA GLU A 190 -18.05 -1.88 -11.20
C GLU A 190 -19.16 -1.23 -10.38
N SER A 191 -20.13 -2.00 -9.89
CA SER A 191 -21.23 -1.45 -9.11
C SER A 191 -21.69 -2.37 -7.99
N PHE A 192 -22.33 -1.76 -6.97
CA PHE A 192 -23.02 -2.43 -5.87
C PHE A 192 -24.26 -1.61 -5.49
N THR A 193 -25.17 -2.18 -4.69
CA THR A 193 -26.40 -1.49 -4.24
C THR A 193 -26.39 -1.41 -2.72
N THR A 194 -26.65 -0.24 -2.18
CA THR A 194 -26.81 0.04 -0.75
C THR A 194 -28.19 -0.37 -0.24
N PHE A 195 -28.40 -0.52 1.08
CA PHE A 195 -29.71 -0.72 1.69
C PHE A 195 -30.23 0.53 2.39
#